data_a7212535e1b787bc46e8a8f321289c9c
#
_entry.id   a7212535e1b787bc46e8a8f321289c9c
#
_cell.length_a   1.000
_cell.length_b   1.000
_cell.length_c   1.000
_cell.angle_alpha   90.00
_cell.angle_beta   90.00
_cell.angle_gamma   90.00
#
_symmetry.space_group_name_H-M   'P 1'
#
loop_
_entity.id
_entity.type
_entity.pdbx_description
1 polymer ?
#
loop_
_entity_poly.entity_id
_entity_poly.type
_entity_poly.pdbx_seq_one_letter_code
_entity_poly.pdbx_strand_id
1 'polypeptide(L)'
;MIYLLPTDTCYWMACPIHDFKAYSWIYKIKKRNLNKPLAILVPDFEWLKENTELNSEQIQFLKDYKNPFTIITESDHLRLWINYIDEDNNEFINRDIYDNFAFRIVNNDTEKRLIKENWPMFLTSANLSNKPEIYSGKEVEEEFSYYLEKEKMKLVWKNTWNLPKNWTSDIFSFKWDTTEIEYIRQN
;
A
#
# COMPACT_ATOMS: atom_id res chain seq x y z
N MET A 1 -3.10 4.13 -14.14
CA MET A 1 -2.89 5.51 -13.57
C MET A 1 -2.31 5.41 -12.18
N ILE A 2 -1.28 6.22 -11.85
CA ILE A 2 -0.73 6.30 -10.49
C ILE A 2 -1.39 7.49 -9.77
N TYR A 3 -1.83 7.25 -8.55
CA TYR A 3 -2.41 8.28 -7.68
C TYR A 3 -1.43 8.65 -6.58
N LEU A 4 -1.26 9.95 -6.35
CA LEU A 4 -0.54 10.51 -5.21
C LEU A 4 -1.58 10.98 -4.20
N LEU A 5 -1.51 10.49 -2.97
CA LEU A 5 -2.52 10.77 -1.95
C LEU A 5 -1.91 10.96 -0.56
N PRO A 6 -2.47 11.88 0.25
CA PRO A 6 -2.14 11.99 1.66
C PRO A 6 -2.76 10.83 2.43
N THR A 7 -2.01 10.29 3.39
CA THR A 7 -2.48 9.24 4.30
C THR A 7 -2.32 9.68 5.76
N ASP A 8 -2.60 8.79 6.68
CA ASP A 8 -2.38 8.99 8.11
C ASP A 8 -0.89 9.03 8.52
N THR A 9 0.01 8.64 7.63
CA THR A 9 1.47 8.62 7.87
C THR A 9 2.23 9.65 7.03
N CYS A 10 2.23 9.51 5.72
CA CYS A 10 2.94 10.37 4.77
C CYS A 10 2.19 10.40 3.43
N TYR A 11 2.74 11.03 2.40
CA TYR A 11 2.18 10.89 1.05
C TYR A 11 2.52 9.51 0.47
N TRP A 12 1.56 8.94 -0.24
CA TRP A 12 1.68 7.62 -0.86
C TRP A 12 1.41 7.66 -2.36
N MET A 13 2.03 6.70 -3.06
CA MET A 13 1.68 6.32 -4.44
C MET A 13 0.80 5.10 -4.40
N ALA A 14 -0.30 5.12 -5.14
CA ALA A 14 -1.18 3.98 -5.31
C ALA A 14 -1.53 3.76 -6.78
N CYS A 15 -1.82 2.51 -7.14
CA CYS A 15 -2.38 2.19 -8.45
C CYS A 15 -3.37 1.02 -8.33
N PRO A 16 -4.39 0.95 -9.20
CA PRO A 16 -5.28 -0.21 -9.25
C PRO A 16 -4.48 -1.50 -9.44
N ILE A 17 -4.88 -2.56 -8.76
CA ILE A 17 -4.16 -3.82 -8.76
C ILE A 17 -4.09 -4.46 -10.17
N HIS A 18 -5.05 -4.15 -11.04
CA HIS A 18 -5.11 -4.60 -12.42
C HIS A 18 -4.38 -3.67 -13.42
N ASP A 19 -3.84 -2.52 -12.97
CA ASP A 19 -3.05 -1.62 -13.82
C ASP A 19 -1.55 -1.95 -13.73
N PHE A 20 -1.14 -3.03 -14.38
CA PHE A 20 0.25 -3.52 -14.36
C PHE A 20 1.24 -2.52 -14.91
N LYS A 21 0.82 -1.68 -15.85
CA LYS A 21 1.64 -0.60 -16.37
C LYS A 21 1.95 0.43 -15.29
N ALA A 22 0.96 0.83 -14.51
CA ALA A 22 1.16 1.73 -13.38
C ALA A 22 2.00 1.07 -12.27
N TYR A 23 1.77 -0.21 -11.97
CA TYR A 23 2.58 -1.01 -11.06
C TYR A 23 4.07 -0.98 -11.45
N SER A 24 4.41 -1.35 -12.69
CA SER A 24 5.78 -1.32 -13.20
C SER A 24 6.39 0.08 -13.16
N TRP A 25 5.60 1.12 -13.44
CA TRP A 25 6.06 2.50 -13.36
C TRP A 25 6.40 2.94 -11.94
N ILE A 26 5.66 2.49 -10.91
CA ILE A 26 5.99 2.77 -9.50
C ILE A 26 7.41 2.29 -9.18
N TYR A 27 7.76 1.07 -9.56
CA TYR A 27 9.12 0.55 -9.33
C TYR A 27 10.19 1.38 -10.06
N LYS A 28 9.96 1.73 -11.33
CA LYS A 28 10.89 2.53 -12.13
C LYS A 28 11.09 3.93 -11.55
N ILE A 29 10.00 4.62 -11.21
CA ILE A 29 10.04 5.98 -10.64
C ILE A 29 10.75 5.99 -9.30
N LYS A 30 10.39 5.06 -8.42
CA LYS A 30 11.02 4.94 -7.09
C LYS A 30 12.45 4.40 -7.14
N LYS A 31 12.91 3.87 -8.26
CA LYS A 31 14.13 3.03 -8.35
C LYS A 31 14.10 1.92 -7.30
N ARG A 32 12.91 1.30 -7.14
CA ARG A 32 12.66 0.28 -6.12
C ARG A 32 13.22 -1.06 -6.58
N ASN A 33 13.80 -1.79 -5.62
CA ASN A 33 14.18 -3.18 -5.86
C ASN A 33 12.92 -4.02 -6.14
N LEU A 34 12.94 -4.78 -7.25
CA LEU A 34 11.83 -5.62 -7.69
C LEU A 34 11.48 -6.75 -6.70
N ASN A 35 12.40 -7.10 -5.80
CA ASN A 35 12.17 -8.10 -4.75
C ASN A 35 11.47 -7.53 -3.51
N LYS A 36 11.04 -6.28 -3.52
CA LYS A 36 10.29 -5.67 -2.41
C LYS A 36 8.84 -5.48 -2.82
N PRO A 37 7.87 -6.26 -2.30
CA PRO A 37 6.47 -6.14 -2.68
C PRO A 37 5.91 -4.76 -2.33
N LEU A 38 4.84 -4.37 -3.02
CA LEU A 38 4.00 -3.23 -2.63
C LEU A 38 2.96 -3.70 -1.61
N ALA A 39 2.56 -2.82 -0.72
CA ALA A 39 1.41 -3.08 0.14
C ALA A 39 0.11 -3.03 -0.67
N ILE A 40 -0.96 -3.59 -0.11
CA ILE A 40 -2.30 -3.57 -0.68
C ILE A 40 -3.23 -2.83 0.26
N LEU A 41 -3.90 -1.83 -0.28
CA LEU A 41 -4.94 -1.08 0.42
C LEU A 41 -6.25 -1.87 0.35
N VAL A 42 -6.84 -2.11 1.52
CA VAL A 42 -8.08 -2.86 1.70
C VAL A 42 -9.14 -2.03 2.42
N PRO A 43 -10.44 -2.28 2.18
CA PRO A 43 -11.50 -1.39 2.66
C PRO A 43 -11.66 -1.38 4.18
N ASP A 44 -11.60 -2.53 4.83
CA ASP A 44 -11.92 -2.69 6.24
C ASP A 44 -11.43 -4.01 6.84
N PHE A 45 -11.71 -4.20 8.13
CA PHE A 45 -11.36 -5.40 8.86
C PHE A 45 -12.19 -6.63 8.46
N GLU A 46 -13.41 -6.45 7.96
CA GLU A 46 -14.24 -7.56 7.49
C GLU A 46 -13.63 -8.16 6.24
N TRP A 47 -13.15 -7.31 5.32
CA TRP A 47 -12.43 -7.78 4.16
C TRP A 47 -11.17 -8.58 4.55
N LEU A 48 -10.37 -8.08 5.50
CA LEU A 48 -9.19 -8.82 6.00
C LEU A 48 -9.59 -10.20 6.54
N LYS A 49 -10.64 -10.24 7.36
CA LYS A 49 -11.13 -11.47 7.96
C LYS A 49 -11.59 -12.50 6.93
N GLU A 50 -12.23 -12.05 5.87
CA GLU A 50 -12.78 -12.93 4.82
C GLU A 50 -11.73 -13.39 3.80
N ASN A 51 -10.67 -12.63 3.62
CA ASN A 51 -9.72 -12.82 2.52
C ASN A 51 -8.29 -13.12 2.95
N THR A 52 -8.04 -13.31 4.24
CA THR A 52 -6.73 -13.66 4.79
C THR A 52 -6.85 -14.78 5.82
N GLU A 53 -5.72 -15.32 6.25
CA GLU A 53 -5.67 -16.37 7.28
C GLU A 53 -5.76 -15.82 8.71
N LEU A 54 -6.02 -14.51 8.88
CA LEU A 54 -6.16 -13.91 10.20
C LEU A 54 -7.41 -14.41 10.93
N ASN A 55 -7.23 -14.92 12.13
CA ASN A 55 -8.34 -15.35 12.97
C ASN A 55 -9.05 -14.17 13.66
N SER A 56 -10.17 -14.45 14.32
CA SER A 56 -11.02 -13.41 14.94
C SER A 56 -10.32 -12.67 16.09
N GLU A 57 -9.42 -13.31 16.83
CA GLU A 57 -8.67 -12.68 17.93
C GLU A 57 -7.61 -11.71 17.36
N GLN A 58 -6.93 -12.11 16.30
CA GLN A 58 -5.97 -11.26 15.56
C GLN A 58 -6.66 -10.04 14.94
N ILE A 59 -7.83 -10.23 14.32
CA ILE A 59 -8.63 -9.11 13.80
C ILE A 59 -9.06 -8.16 14.92
N GLN A 60 -9.47 -8.68 16.09
CA GLN A 60 -9.82 -7.84 17.22
C GLN A 60 -8.60 -7.08 17.74
N PHE A 61 -7.44 -7.73 17.84
CA PHE A 61 -6.19 -7.09 18.21
C PHE A 61 -5.86 -5.91 17.27
N LEU A 62 -5.99 -6.10 15.93
CA LEU A 62 -5.74 -5.06 14.96
C LEU A 62 -6.73 -3.88 15.09
N LYS A 63 -7.99 -4.13 15.43
CA LYS A 63 -8.99 -3.07 15.71
C LYS A 63 -8.60 -2.22 16.92
N ASP A 64 -7.96 -2.83 17.92
CA ASP A 64 -7.56 -2.17 19.16
C ASP A 64 -6.15 -1.53 19.07
N TYR A 65 -5.39 -1.84 18.02
CA TYR A 65 -4.04 -1.33 17.81
C TYR A 65 -4.06 0.18 17.53
N LYS A 66 -3.23 0.96 18.25
CA LYS A 66 -3.36 2.43 18.27
C LYS A 66 -2.53 3.15 17.23
N ASN A 67 -1.41 2.56 16.82
CA ASN A 67 -0.52 3.18 15.85
C ASN A 67 -0.94 2.82 14.42
N PRO A 68 -0.61 3.64 13.41
CA PRO A 68 -0.72 3.23 12.02
C PRO A 68 0.08 1.94 11.79
N PHE A 69 -0.51 0.96 11.13
CA PHE A 69 0.13 -0.33 10.92
C PHE A 69 -0.01 -0.85 9.48
N THR A 70 0.84 -1.81 9.17
CA THR A 70 0.78 -2.67 8.00
C THR A 70 0.91 -4.10 8.49
N ILE A 71 -0.10 -4.92 8.28
CA ILE A 71 -0.08 -6.34 8.66
C ILE A 71 0.41 -7.20 7.51
N ILE A 72 1.34 -8.11 7.78
CA ILE A 72 1.80 -9.10 6.82
C ILE A 72 1.14 -10.43 7.15
N THR A 73 0.46 -10.99 6.16
CA THR A 73 -0.24 -12.27 6.28
C THR A 73 -0.46 -12.90 4.92
N GLU A 74 -0.83 -14.17 4.91
CA GLU A 74 -1.18 -14.91 3.70
C GLU A 74 -2.60 -14.58 3.22
N SER A 75 -2.82 -14.72 1.91
CA SER A 75 -4.11 -14.60 1.27
C SER A 75 -4.16 -15.49 0.04
N ASP A 76 -4.79 -16.63 0.15
CA ASP A 76 -4.96 -17.54 -0.98
C ASP A 76 -5.75 -16.91 -2.12
N HIS A 77 -6.75 -16.10 -1.80
CA HIS A 77 -7.53 -15.37 -2.80
C HIS A 77 -6.66 -14.48 -3.69
N LEU A 78 -5.81 -13.63 -3.09
CA LEU A 78 -4.93 -12.75 -3.85
C LEU A 78 -3.78 -13.51 -4.52
N ARG A 79 -3.27 -14.58 -3.91
CA ARG A 79 -2.24 -15.44 -4.49
C ARG A 79 -2.76 -16.12 -5.77
N LEU A 80 -3.94 -16.72 -5.74
CA LEU A 80 -4.58 -17.32 -6.91
C LEU A 80 -4.84 -16.27 -7.99
N TRP A 81 -5.31 -15.09 -7.61
CA TRP A 81 -5.59 -14.02 -8.56
C TRP A 81 -4.31 -13.48 -9.22
N ILE A 82 -3.23 -13.26 -8.47
CA ILE A 82 -1.92 -12.83 -9.02
C ILE A 82 -1.35 -13.92 -9.93
N ASN A 83 -1.45 -15.19 -9.57
CA ASN A 83 -1.03 -16.31 -10.41
C ASN A 83 -1.83 -16.37 -11.71
N TYR A 84 -3.16 -16.20 -11.64
CA TYR A 84 -4.02 -16.17 -12.81
C TYR A 84 -3.63 -15.06 -13.80
N ILE A 85 -3.34 -13.87 -13.28
CA ILE A 85 -2.89 -12.74 -14.11
C ILE A 85 -1.56 -13.03 -14.80
N ASP A 86 -0.65 -13.70 -14.11
CA ASP A 86 0.67 -14.01 -14.64
C ASP A 86 0.61 -15.11 -15.71
N GLU A 87 -0.37 -16.02 -15.65
CA GLU A 87 -0.66 -16.99 -16.71
C GLU A 87 -1.03 -16.32 -18.05
N ASP A 88 -1.57 -15.11 -18.00
CA ASP A 88 -1.89 -14.27 -19.15
C ASP A 88 -0.69 -13.45 -19.70
N ASN A 89 0.56 -13.80 -19.34
CA ASN A 89 1.81 -13.14 -19.76
C ASN A 89 1.96 -11.67 -19.35
N ASN A 90 1.49 -11.30 -18.17
CA ASN A 90 1.78 -10.00 -17.60
C ASN A 90 3.16 -9.99 -16.92
N GLU A 91 4.21 -9.70 -17.68
CA GLU A 91 5.61 -9.61 -17.24
C GLU A 91 5.89 -8.53 -16.17
N PHE A 92 4.86 -7.86 -15.65
CA PHE A 92 5.02 -6.69 -14.79
C PHE A 92 4.96 -7.00 -13.29
N ILE A 93 4.38 -8.14 -12.91
CA ILE A 93 4.33 -8.58 -11.51
C ILE A 93 5.37 -9.66 -11.30
N ASN A 94 6.34 -9.38 -10.41
CA ASN A 94 7.20 -10.44 -9.88
C ASN A 94 6.40 -11.18 -8.79
N ARG A 95 5.77 -12.30 -9.12
CA ARG A 95 4.91 -13.07 -8.22
C ARG A 95 5.68 -13.72 -7.07
N ASP A 96 6.95 -14.06 -7.28
CA ASP A 96 7.78 -14.75 -6.28
C ASP A 96 7.97 -13.95 -4.98
N ILE A 97 7.63 -12.65 -5.00
CA ILE A 97 7.70 -11.79 -3.81
C ILE A 97 6.39 -11.71 -3.03
N TYR A 98 5.32 -12.38 -3.49
CA TYR A 98 4.00 -12.35 -2.88
C TYR A 98 3.61 -13.67 -2.21
N ASP A 99 4.55 -14.33 -1.53
CA ASP A 99 4.24 -15.44 -0.63
C ASP A 99 3.37 -14.96 0.54
N ASN A 100 3.69 -13.75 1.03
CA ASN A 100 2.90 -13.01 2.02
C ASN A 100 2.57 -11.61 1.49
N PHE A 101 1.40 -11.10 1.87
CA PHE A 101 0.93 -9.79 1.49
C PHE A 101 1.02 -8.80 2.65
N ALA A 102 1.38 -7.56 2.34
CA ALA A 102 1.38 -6.46 3.28
C ALA A 102 0.07 -5.65 3.11
N PHE A 103 -0.83 -5.71 4.08
CA PHE A 103 -2.13 -5.03 4.01
C PHE A 103 -2.16 -3.76 4.85
N ARG A 104 -2.74 -2.72 4.27
CA ARG A 104 -3.19 -1.52 4.99
C ARG A 104 -4.68 -1.35 4.87
N ILE A 105 -5.30 -0.93 5.96
CA ILE A 105 -6.73 -0.64 5.99
C ILE A 105 -6.92 0.85 5.72
N VAL A 106 -7.95 1.15 4.93
CA VAL A 106 -8.41 2.51 4.67
C VAL A 106 -8.66 3.26 5.99
N ASN A 107 -8.07 4.43 6.15
CA ASN A 107 -8.14 5.20 7.38
C ASN A 107 -8.73 6.61 7.22
N ASN A 108 -8.84 7.13 6.00
CA ASN A 108 -9.37 8.47 5.76
C ASN A 108 -10.34 8.51 4.56
N ASP A 109 -11.07 9.61 4.41
CA ASP A 109 -12.09 9.73 3.37
C ASP A 109 -11.53 9.80 1.96
N THR A 110 -10.28 10.25 1.78
CA THR A 110 -9.60 10.24 0.48
C THR A 110 -9.33 8.80 0.05
N GLU A 111 -8.80 7.98 0.93
CA GLU A 111 -8.57 6.56 0.69
C GLU A 111 -9.88 5.82 0.44
N LYS A 112 -10.93 6.07 1.26
CA LYS A 112 -12.27 5.48 1.07
C LYS A 112 -12.84 5.76 -0.30
N ARG A 113 -12.73 7.00 -0.78
CA ARG A 113 -13.22 7.37 -2.11
C ARG A 113 -12.40 6.73 -3.21
N LEU A 114 -11.08 6.74 -3.08
CA LEU A 114 -10.18 6.17 -4.08
C LEU A 114 -10.41 4.66 -4.24
N ILE A 115 -10.53 3.92 -3.13
CA ILE A 115 -10.74 2.48 -3.15
C ILE A 115 -12.12 2.10 -3.67
N LYS A 116 -13.14 2.91 -3.44
CA LYS A 116 -14.49 2.70 -3.97
C LYS A 116 -14.51 2.70 -5.49
N GLU A 117 -13.65 3.48 -6.13
CA GLU A 117 -13.58 3.61 -7.58
C GLU A 117 -12.58 2.63 -8.22
N ASN A 118 -11.53 2.22 -7.49
CA ASN A 118 -10.36 1.56 -8.05
C ASN A 118 -9.90 0.31 -7.27
N TRP A 119 -10.70 -0.18 -6.32
CA TRP A 119 -10.33 -1.31 -5.47
C TRP A 119 -10.14 -2.62 -6.25
N PRO A 120 -9.20 -3.48 -5.83
CA PRO A 120 -8.13 -3.23 -4.86
C PRO A 120 -6.97 -2.40 -5.43
N MET A 121 -6.10 -1.88 -4.56
CA MET A 121 -4.99 -1.01 -4.97
C MET A 121 -3.65 -1.42 -4.36
N PHE A 122 -2.60 -1.44 -5.18
CA PHE A 122 -1.23 -1.43 -4.69
C PHE A 122 -0.86 -0.07 -4.13
N LEU A 123 0.03 -0.05 -3.14
CA LEU A 123 0.37 1.19 -2.44
C LEU A 123 1.79 1.16 -1.85
N THR A 124 2.46 2.32 -1.86
CA THR A 124 3.78 2.54 -1.28
C THR A 124 3.99 4.02 -0.97
N SER A 125 4.91 4.37 -0.04
CA SER A 125 5.23 5.78 0.24
C SER A 125 5.69 6.54 -1.02
N ALA A 126 5.29 7.82 -1.13
CA ALA A 126 5.60 8.68 -2.27
C ALA A 126 6.99 9.34 -2.13
N ASN A 127 8.04 8.52 -2.03
CA ASN A 127 9.44 8.97 -2.00
C ASN A 127 10.27 8.10 -2.93
N LEU A 128 11.39 8.59 -3.40
CA LEU A 128 12.40 7.73 -4.04
C LEU A 128 12.93 6.73 -3.00
N SER A 129 13.27 5.53 -3.44
CA SER A 129 13.83 4.51 -2.54
C SER A 129 15.06 5.04 -1.82
N ASN A 130 15.15 4.80 -0.52
CA ASN A 130 16.21 5.29 0.38
C ASN A 130 16.24 6.83 0.59
N LYS A 131 15.19 7.54 0.20
CA LYS A 131 14.96 8.93 0.58
C LYS A 131 13.92 8.99 1.71
N PRO A 132 13.95 10.06 2.54
CA PRO A 132 12.90 10.28 3.54
C PRO A 132 11.50 10.33 2.91
N GLU A 133 10.49 10.00 3.70
CA GLU A 133 9.10 10.16 3.32
C GLU A 133 8.75 11.63 3.12
N ILE A 134 7.78 11.89 2.24
CA ILE A 134 7.29 13.23 1.93
C ILE A 134 6.00 13.48 2.73
N TYR A 135 5.98 14.63 3.42
CA TYR A 135 4.85 15.03 4.29
C TYR A 135 4.14 16.29 3.76
N SER A 136 4.67 16.95 2.75
CA SER A 136 4.14 18.19 2.19
C SER A 136 3.60 17.96 0.78
N GLY A 137 2.39 18.43 0.53
CA GLY A 137 1.80 18.40 -0.82
C GLY A 137 2.64 19.17 -1.84
N LYS A 138 3.27 20.27 -1.43
CA LYS A 138 4.18 21.03 -2.27
C LYS A 138 5.42 20.24 -2.66
N GLU A 139 6.04 19.54 -1.69
CA GLU A 139 7.19 18.67 -1.99
C GLU A 139 6.82 17.53 -2.93
N VAL A 140 5.61 16.93 -2.79
CA VAL A 140 5.11 15.90 -3.70
C VAL A 140 4.93 16.46 -5.11
N GLU A 141 4.33 17.66 -5.25
CA GLU A 141 4.16 18.31 -6.56
C GLU A 141 5.50 18.63 -7.21
N GLU A 142 6.48 19.13 -6.45
CA GLU A 142 7.83 19.41 -6.94
C GLU A 142 8.58 18.14 -7.35
N GLU A 143 8.61 17.11 -6.50
CA GLU A 143 9.33 15.87 -6.75
C GLU A 143 8.78 15.09 -7.96
N PHE A 144 7.45 15.13 -8.16
CA PHE A 144 6.78 14.40 -9.24
C PHE A 144 6.22 15.28 -10.35
N SER A 145 6.61 16.55 -10.43
CA SER A 145 6.13 17.55 -11.42
C SER A 145 6.14 17.01 -12.84
N TYR A 146 7.24 16.44 -13.30
CA TYR A 146 7.37 15.85 -14.62
C TYR A 146 6.29 14.79 -14.94
N TYR A 147 5.96 13.93 -13.97
CA TYR A 147 4.97 12.87 -14.16
C TYR A 147 3.54 13.38 -14.06
N LEU A 148 3.31 14.42 -13.26
CA LEU A 148 2.03 15.12 -13.16
C LEU A 148 1.73 15.87 -14.46
N GLU A 149 2.69 16.62 -15.02
CA GLU A 149 2.56 17.32 -16.31
C GLU A 149 2.32 16.37 -17.48
N LYS A 150 2.89 15.17 -17.45
CA LYS A 150 2.69 14.13 -18.46
C LYS A 150 1.45 13.27 -18.22
N GLU A 151 0.61 13.63 -17.28
CA GLU A 151 -0.61 12.89 -16.90
C GLU A 151 -0.36 11.40 -16.57
N LYS A 152 0.85 11.07 -16.12
CA LYS A 152 1.21 9.72 -15.67
C LYS A 152 0.81 9.47 -14.23
N MET A 153 0.73 10.56 -13.47
CA MET A 153 0.29 10.60 -12.08
C MET A 153 -0.84 11.58 -11.90
N LYS A 154 -1.67 11.37 -10.90
CA LYS A 154 -2.74 12.26 -10.49
C LYS A 154 -2.64 12.52 -9.00
N LEU A 155 -2.54 13.78 -8.61
CA LEU A 155 -2.68 14.18 -7.22
C LEU A 155 -4.17 14.14 -6.84
N VAL A 156 -4.53 13.30 -5.89
CA VAL A 156 -5.94 13.05 -5.54
C VAL A 156 -6.52 14.20 -4.72
N TRP A 157 -5.67 14.99 -4.05
CA TRP A 157 -6.08 16.10 -3.22
C TRP A 157 -5.15 17.30 -3.43
N LYS A 158 -5.69 18.43 -3.90
CA LYS A 158 -4.93 19.65 -4.19
C LYS A 158 -4.70 20.56 -2.98
N ASN A 159 -5.12 20.20 -1.78
CA ASN A 159 -4.81 21.00 -0.62
C ASN A 159 -3.36 20.78 -0.20
N THR A 160 -2.62 21.86 -0.11
CA THR A 160 -1.24 21.97 0.33
C THR A 160 -1.05 21.58 1.81
N TRP A 161 -1.61 20.46 2.21
CA TRP A 161 -1.56 20.03 3.60
C TRP A 161 -0.17 19.49 3.90
N ASN A 162 0.45 20.13 4.85
CA ASN A 162 1.56 19.51 5.54
C ASN A 162 0.95 18.47 6.47
N LEU A 163 1.22 17.21 6.17
CA LEU A 163 0.89 16.14 7.08
C LEU A 163 1.75 16.29 8.34
N PRO A 164 1.23 16.00 9.52
CA PRO A 164 2.07 15.91 10.69
C PRO A 164 3.19 14.90 10.39
N LYS A 165 4.43 15.22 10.76
CA LYS A 165 5.54 14.26 10.71
C LYS A 165 5.32 13.21 11.78
N ASN A 166 4.29 12.40 11.56
CA ASN A 166 4.00 11.26 12.40
C ASN A 166 4.94 10.12 12.02
N TRP A 167 5.05 9.17 12.93
CA TRP A 167 5.80 7.94 12.71
C TRP A 167 5.29 7.22 11.45
N THR A 168 6.18 6.58 10.72
CA THR A 168 5.79 5.65 9.67
C THR A 168 4.97 4.50 10.29
N SER A 169 4.18 3.77 9.50
CA SER A 169 3.41 2.64 10.07
C SER A 169 4.34 1.58 10.65
N ASP A 170 3.94 0.98 11.76
CA ASP A 170 4.50 -0.29 12.20
C ASP A 170 4.25 -1.35 11.12
N ILE A 171 5.22 -2.24 10.89
CA ILE A 171 5.06 -3.37 9.97
C ILE A 171 5.34 -4.63 10.75
N PHE A 172 4.36 -5.53 10.80
CA PHE A 172 4.47 -6.76 11.57
C PHE A 172 3.62 -7.89 10.99
N SER A 173 3.91 -9.10 11.43
CA SER A 173 3.08 -10.30 11.30
C SER A 173 2.72 -10.81 12.69
N PHE A 174 1.77 -11.73 12.74
CA PHE A 174 1.54 -12.51 13.96
C PHE A 174 2.36 -13.81 13.93
N LYS A 175 2.74 -14.29 15.11
CA LYS A 175 3.33 -15.61 15.27
C LYS A 175 2.22 -16.65 15.31
N TRP A 176 2.04 -17.39 14.21
CA TRP A 176 1.03 -18.44 14.07
C TRP A 176 -0.38 -17.91 14.40
N ASP A 177 -1.20 -18.74 15.02
CA ASP A 177 -2.57 -18.43 15.43
C ASP A 177 -2.68 -17.55 16.71
N THR A 178 -1.59 -16.95 17.15
CA THR A 178 -1.56 -16.09 18.35
C THR A 178 -1.70 -14.63 18.01
N THR A 179 -1.88 -13.78 19.03
CA THR A 179 -1.78 -12.31 18.91
C THR A 179 -0.38 -11.77 19.24
N GLU A 180 0.62 -12.65 19.36
CA GLU A 180 2.02 -12.25 19.57
C GLU A 180 2.59 -11.68 18.27
N ILE A 181 3.12 -10.44 18.34
CA ILE A 181 3.63 -9.72 17.20
C ILE A 181 5.09 -10.04 16.93
N GLU A 182 5.41 -10.21 15.64
CA GLU A 182 6.77 -10.20 15.12
C GLU A 182 6.96 -8.94 14.25
N TYR A 183 7.72 -7.97 14.77
CA TYR A 183 7.95 -6.72 14.06
C TYR A 183 9.00 -6.87 12.96
N ILE A 184 8.67 -6.41 11.76
CA ILE A 184 9.60 -6.18 10.67
C ILE A 184 10.12 -4.73 10.74
N ARG A 185 9.25 -3.81 11.18
CA ARG A 185 9.58 -2.43 11.51
C ARG A 185 8.68 -1.96 12.63
N GLN A 186 9.27 -1.45 13.69
CA GLN A 186 8.59 -0.75 14.79
C GLN A 186 9.09 0.69 14.86
N ASN A 187 8.19 1.66 15.08
CA ASN A 187 8.50 3.08 15.20
C ASN A 187 8.26 3.60 16.61
#